data_afa1b507eff46b67cd1fb96ae8c7036f
#
_entry.id   afa1b507eff46b67cd1fb96ae8c7036f
#
_cell.length_a   1.000
_cell.length_b   1.000
_cell.length_c   1.000
_cell.angle_alpha   90.00
_cell.angle_beta   90.00
_cell.angle_gamma   90.00
#
_symmetry.space_group_name_H-M   'P 1'
#
loop_
_entity.id
_entity.type
_entity.pdbx_description
1 polymer ?
#
loop_
_entity_poly.entity_id
_entity_poly.type
_entity_poly.pdbx_seq_one_letter_code
_entity_poly.pdbx_strand_id
1 'polypeptide(L)'
;MTIYLLNKEVDLDKGELLLSLPFADASDLEQLELASGSWCIENGALVGRFRGNGGGICYTKESFPGDILIDFYGTMLSPCNNDLNFVLKAEGWDYERNDAARGFIGGLNGWYDKKAGFEKYPLCDTQALVPFAAASDREYHIQAGYCKDTLFLAVDGQLLVEMRDPAPEEFAGFGRIGLGTYCSQIRFRDLKILRPSWRSVSQSYQANF
;
A
#
# COMPACT_ATOMS: atom_id res chain seq x y z
N MET A 1 -4.00 -12.42 13.16
CA MET A 1 -5.30 -12.49 12.43
C MET A 1 -5.05 -13.16 11.09
N THR A 2 -5.95 -14.05 10.68
CA THR A 2 -5.81 -14.78 9.40
C THR A 2 -6.86 -14.29 8.42
N ILE A 3 -6.44 -14.01 7.20
CA ILE A 3 -7.34 -13.74 6.07
C ILE A 3 -7.30 -14.90 5.08
N TYR A 4 -8.41 -15.11 4.38
CA TYR A 4 -8.55 -16.14 3.36
C TYR A 4 -8.74 -15.47 2.00
N LEU A 5 -7.73 -15.64 1.15
CA LEU A 5 -7.78 -15.31 -0.27
C LEU A 5 -8.31 -16.50 -1.05
N LEU A 6 -8.56 -16.34 -2.33
CA LEU A 6 -9.16 -17.40 -3.18
C LEU A 6 -8.39 -18.74 -3.06
N ASN A 7 -7.07 -18.71 -3.03
CA ASN A 7 -6.23 -19.91 -3.00
C ASN A 7 -5.10 -19.85 -1.97
N LYS A 8 -5.18 -18.93 -1.02
CA LYS A 8 -4.17 -18.74 0.03
C LYS A 8 -4.82 -18.39 1.36
N GLU A 9 -4.18 -18.83 2.41
CA GLU A 9 -4.41 -18.39 3.79
C GLU A 9 -3.18 -17.58 4.21
N VAL A 10 -3.38 -16.35 4.66
CA VAL A 10 -2.32 -15.42 5.06
C VAL A 10 -2.52 -15.06 6.53
N ASP A 11 -1.49 -15.24 7.34
CA ASP A 11 -1.49 -14.78 8.73
C ASP A 11 -0.87 -13.38 8.81
N LEU A 12 -1.72 -12.38 9.03
CA LEU A 12 -1.31 -10.97 9.05
C LEU A 12 -0.49 -10.58 10.30
N ASP A 13 -0.54 -11.39 11.37
CA ASP A 13 0.21 -11.13 12.60
C ASP A 13 1.57 -11.85 12.61
N LYS A 14 1.80 -12.75 11.62
CA LYS A 14 3.01 -13.53 11.54
C LYS A 14 3.80 -13.22 10.27
N GLY A 15 5.07 -13.07 10.45
CA GLY A 15 6.03 -12.83 9.38
C GLY A 15 7.39 -12.46 9.93
N GLU A 16 8.40 -12.52 9.09
CA GLU A 16 9.72 -11.99 9.41
C GLU A 16 9.67 -10.45 9.26
N LEU A 17 9.99 -9.71 10.32
CA LEU A 17 10.08 -8.26 10.27
C LEU A 17 11.31 -7.85 9.47
N LEU A 18 11.12 -7.12 8.38
CA LEU A 18 12.18 -6.64 7.49
C LEU A 18 12.56 -5.19 7.81
N LEU A 19 11.56 -4.33 8.06
CA LEU A 19 11.76 -2.93 8.42
C LEU A 19 10.64 -2.47 9.36
N SER A 20 10.98 -1.60 10.31
CA SER A 20 10.02 -0.92 11.18
C SER A 20 10.34 0.57 11.24
N LEU A 21 9.40 1.42 10.84
CA LEU A 21 9.46 2.88 10.89
C LEU A 21 8.30 3.39 11.73
N PRO A 22 8.50 3.61 13.03
CA PRO A 22 7.45 4.14 13.91
C PRO A 22 7.09 5.59 13.60
N PHE A 23 7.96 6.33 12.87
CA PHE A 23 7.86 7.76 12.61
C PHE A 23 7.86 8.62 13.87
N ALA A 24 8.58 8.13 14.88
CA ALA A 24 8.67 8.81 16.18
C ALA A 24 9.52 10.08 16.12
N ASP A 25 10.56 10.07 15.30
CA ASP A 25 11.47 11.20 15.11
C ASP A 25 11.99 11.29 13.67
N ALA A 26 12.74 12.37 13.38
CA ALA A 26 13.21 12.66 12.03
C ALA A 26 14.24 11.65 11.48
N SER A 27 14.84 10.81 12.31
CA SER A 27 15.81 9.80 11.84
C SER A 27 15.16 8.74 10.95
N ASP A 28 13.86 8.49 11.12
CA ASP A 28 13.11 7.57 10.27
C ASP A 28 13.06 8.05 8.80
N LEU A 29 13.15 9.37 8.55
CA LEU A 29 13.22 9.91 7.20
C LEU A 29 14.50 9.52 6.46
N GLU A 30 15.57 9.18 7.17
CA GLU A 30 16.82 8.73 6.56
C GLU A 30 16.67 7.38 5.83
N GLN A 31 15.64 6.61 6.16
CA GLN A 31 15.31 5.35 5.50
C GLN A 31 14.46 5.56 4.23
N LEU A 32 14.01 6.80 3.99
CA LEU A 32 13.11 7.13 2.88
C LEU A 32 13.80 8.00 1.84
N GLU A 33 13.41 7.80 0.58
CA GLU A 33 13.59 8.71 -0.53
C GLU A 33 12.31 9.53 -0.69
N LEU A 34 12.41 10.84 -0.46
CA LEU A 34 11.29 11.77 -0.60
C LEU A 34 11.20 12.22 -2.06
N ALA A 35 10.57 11.43 -2.92
CA ALA A 35 10.63 11.60 -4.37
C ALA A 35 9.78 12.78 -4.86
N SER A 36 8.59 12.98 -4.29
CA SER A 36 7.69 14.07 -4.65
C SER A 36 6.84 14.50 -3.45
N GLY A 37 6.36 15.74 -3.45
CA GLY A 37 5.57 16.30 -2.37
C GLY A 37 6.41 16.84 -1.21
N SER A 38 5.75 17.15 -0.11
CA SER A 38 6.35 17.65 1.11
C SER A 38 6.13 16.66 2.24
N TRP A 39 7.19 16.22 2.89
CA TRP A 39 7.19 15.19 3.91
C TRP A 39 7.90 15.66 5.16
N CYS A 40 7.32 15.43 6.32
CA CYS A 40 7.94 15.74 7.63
C CYS A 40 7.39 14.82 8.72
N ILE A 41 8.11 14.74 9.82
CA ILE A 41 7.60 14.10 11.05
C ILE A 41 6.90 15.17 11.88
N GLU A 42 5.63 14.92 12.22
CA GLU A 42 4.81 15.78 13.07
C GLU A 42 4.07 14.92 14.10
N ASN A 43 4.27 15.23 15.38
CA ASN A 43 3.59 14.56 16.51
C ASN A 43 3.71 13.02 16.47
N GLY A 44 4.90 12.51 16.18
CA GLY A 44 5.15 11.06 16.13
C GLY A 44 4.49 10.36 14.93
N ALA A 45 4.38 11.06 13.80
CA ALA A 45 3.82 10.51 12.57
C ALA A 45 4.50 11.13 11.35
N LEU A 46 4.60 10.39 10.26
CA LEU A 46 4.99 10.90 8.95
C LEU A 46 3.78 11.60 8.32
N VAL A 47 3.94 12.85 7.95
CA VAL A 47 2.90 13.63 7.25
C VAL A 47 3.36 13.97 5.85
N GLY A 48 2.62 13.45 4.87
CA GLY A 48 2.77 13.76 3.46
C GLY A 48 1.74 14.79 2.99
N ARG A 49 2.19 15.75 2.16
CA ARG A 49 1.35 16.79 1.58
C ARG A 49 1.67 16.98 0.12
N PHE A 50 0.64 17.07 -0.70
CA PHE A 50 0.75 17.51 -2.09
C PHE A 50 -0.39 18.48 -2.42
N ARG A 51 -0.05 19.67 -2.92
CA ARG A 51 -1.00 20.69 -3.35
C ARG A 51 -0.93 20.85 -4.87
N GLY A 52 -2.06 20.76 -5.53
CA GLY A 52 -2.19 20.84 -6.99
C GLY A 52 -2.54 19.48 -7.61
N ASN A 53 -2.55 19.39 -8.94
CA ASN A 53 -2.80 18.13 -9.63
C ASN A 53 -1.53 17.27 -9.60
N GLY A 54 -1.56 16.14 -8.93
CA GLY A 54 -0.45 15.21 -8.85
C GLY A 54 -0.32 14.56 -7.48
N GLY A 55 0.67 13.71 -7.34
CA GLY A 55 0.93 12.91 -6.16
C GLY A 55 2.24 13.28 -5.46
N GLY A 56 2.19 13.33 -4.13
CA GLY A 56 3.37 13.24 -3.29
C GLY A 56 3.65 11.78 -2.98
N ILE A 57 4.90 11.36 -3.11
CA ILE A 57 5.29 10.00 -2.82
C ILE A 57 6.66 9.95 -2.18
N CYS A 58 6.83 9.10 -1.18
CA CYS A 58 8.12 8.69 -0.66
C CYS A 58 8.26 7.16 -0.78
N TYR A 59 9.47 6.69 -0.96
CA TYR A 59 9.79 5.27 -1.06
C TYR A 59 10.80 4.85 0.00
N THR A 60 10.76 3.60 0.44
CA THR A 60 11.88 3.02 1.17
C THR A 60 13.14 3.06 0.30
N LYS A 61 14.30 3.40 0.88
CA LYS A 61 15.58 3.30 0.18
C LYS A 61 15.96 1.84 -0.07
N GLU A 62 15.67 0.99 0.90
CA GLU A 62 15.85 -0.45 0.79
C GLU A 62 14.74 -1.09 -0.05
N SER A 63 15.09 -2.17 -0.75
CA SER A 63 14.19 -2.95 -1.59
C SER A 63 13.99 -4.35 -1.01
N PHE A 64 12.74 -4.80 -0.94
CA PHE A 64 12.31 -6.07 -0.37
C PHE A 64 11.61 -6.93 -1.45
N PRO A 65 12.35 -7.47 -2.45
CA PRO A 65 11.75 -8.26 -3.52
C PRO A 65 11.11 -9.55 -2.99
N GLY A 66 10.20 -10.11 -3.77
CA GLY A 66 9.44 -11.31 -3.42
C GLY A 66 8.14 -10.99 -2.69
N ASP A 67 7.71 -11.89 -1.81
CA ASP A 67 6.47 -11.71 -1.04
C ASP A 67 6.63 -10.61 0.01
N ILE A 68 5.61 -9.80 0.18
CA ILE A 68 5.65 -8.64 1.06
C ILE A 68 4.29 -8.40 1.72
N LEU A 69 4.32 -7.96 2.96
CA LEU A 69 3.19 -7.43 3.72
C LEU A 69 3.62 -6.10 4.33
N ILE A 70 2.81 -5.09 4.14
CA ILE A 70 2.91 -3.82 4.87
C ILE A 70 1.78 -3.71 5.88
N ASP A 71 2.10 -3.17 7.04
CA ASP A 71 1.18 -2.95 8.16
C ASP A 71 1.44 -1.53 8.68
N PHE A 72 0.43 -0.66 8.63
CA PHE A 72 0.56 0.72 9.08
C PHE A 72 -0.79 1.35 9.41
N TYR A 73 -0.75 2.51 10.07
CA TYR A 73 -1.93 3.33 10.31
C TYR A 73 -1.90 4.56 9.41
N GLY A 74 -3.04 4.87 8.79
CA GLY A 74 -3.20 6.00 7.89
C GLY A 74 -4.42 6.85 8.21
N THR A 75 -4.28 8.19 8.08
CA THR A 75 -5.36 9.16 8.31
C THR A 75 -5.33 10.23 7.23
N MET A 76 -6.45 10.44 6.55
CA MET A 76 -6.65 11.63 5.71
C MET A 76 -6.96 12.82 6.62
N LEU A 77 -6.17 13.88 6.53
CA LEU A 77 -6.33 15.06 7.40
C LEU A 77 -7.27 16.09 6.76
N SER A 78 -8.31 16.52 7.50
CA SER A 78 -9.22 17.57 7.04
C SER A 78 -8.49 18.83 6.55
N PRO A 79 -8.98 19.49 5.49
CA PRO A 79 -10.23 19.24 4.75
C PRO A 79 -10.11 18.17 3.64
N CYS A 80 -9.00 17.45 3.57
CA CYS A 80 -8.77 16.42 2.55
C CYS A 80 -9.57 15.15 2.88
N ASN A 81 -10.15 14.54 1.86
CA ASN A 81 -10.96 13.34 1.97
C ASN A 81 -10.69 12.32 0.85
N ASN A 82 -9.51 12.38 0.25
CA ASN A 82 -9.12 11.53 -0.88
C ASN A 82 -7.68 11.07 -0.77
N ASP A 83 -7.41 9.99 -1.47
CA ASP A 83 -6.11 9.46 -1.87
C ASP A 83 -5.09 9.25 -0.74
N LEU A 84 -5.47 8.43 0.24
CA LEU A 84 -4.50 7.76 1.09
C LEU A 84 -3.92 6.60 0.29
N ASN A 85 -2.69 6.74 -0.20
CA ASN A 85 -2.06 5.78 -1.09
C ASN A 85 -0.83 5.11 -0.50
N PHE A 86 -0.55 3.91 -0.99
CA PHE A 86 0.71 3.19 -0.80
C PHE A 86 1.11 2.50 -2.10
N VAL A 87 2.37 2.07 -2.19
CA VAL A 87 2.86 1.33 -3.36
C VAL A 87 3.56 0.07 -2.91
N LEU A 88 3.20 -1.05 -3.53
CA LEU A 88 3.87 -2.35 -3.38
C LEU A 88 4.67 -2.67 -4.63
N LYS A 89 5.75 -3.43 -4.48
CA LYS A 89 6.58 -3.86 -5.60
C LYS A 89 7.03 -2.68 -6.47
N ALA A 90 7.40 -1.56 -5.83
CA ALA A 90 7.80 -0.37 -6.56
C ALA A 90 9.22 -0.49 -7.12
N GLU A 91 9.41 -0.02 -8.36
CA GLU A 91 10.71 0.28 -8.94
C GLU A 91 11.30 1.56 -8.32
N GLY A 92 10.46 2.57 -8.08
CA GLY A 92 10.79 3.85 -7.50
C GLY A 92 10.20 5.02 -8.27
N TRP A 93 10.96 6.13 -8.36
CA TRP A 93 10.58 7.36 -9.05
C TRP A 93 11.31 7.50 -10.39
N ASP A 94 10.57 7.84 -11.43
CA ASP A 94 11.11 8.21 -12.73
C ASP A 94 11.34 9.71 -12.79
N TYR A 95 12.59 10.13 -12.60
CA TYR A 95 12.95 11.55 -12.57
C TYR A 95 12.84 12.24 -13.94
N GLU A 96 12.88 11.47 -15.04
CA GLU A 96 12.73 12.04 -16.39
C GLU A 96 11.28 12.42 -16.66
N ARG A 97 10.35 11.53 -16.29
CA ARG A 97 8.90 11.77 -16.42
C ARG A 97 8.34 12.59 -15.25
N ASN A 98 9.10 12.72 -14.17
CA ASN A 98 8.66 13.30 -12.90
C ASN A 98 7.39 12.62 -12.38
N ASP A 99 7.41 11.29 -12.31
CA ASP A 99 6.27 10.45 -11.96
C ASP A 99 6.73 9.14 -11.31
N ALA A 100 5.79 8.40 -10.70
CA ALA A 100 6.07 7.04 -10.25
C ALA A 100 6.53 6.18 -11.43
N ALA A 101 7.50 5.30 -11.20
CA ALA A 101 7.90 4.31 -12.20
C ALA A 101 6.91 3.12 -12.19
N ARG A 102 7.38 1.88 -12.13
CA ARG A 102 6.49 0.70 -12.08
C ARG A 102 6.17 0.31 -10.64
N GLY A 103 4.99 -0.26 -10.42
CA GLY A 103 4.55 -0.74 -9.13
C GLY A 103 3.05 -0.97 -9.07
N PHE A 104 2.56 -1.46 -7.93
CA PHE A 104 1.12 -1.54 -7.65
C PHE A 104 0.75 -0.41 -6.69
N ILE A 105 0.01 0.58 -7.18
CA ILE A 105 -0.57 1.63 -6.34
C ILE A 105 -1.83 1.06 -5.70
N GLY A 106 -1.89 1.10 -4.38
CA GLY A 106 -3.07 0.76 -3.60
C GLY A 106 -3.49 1.93 -2.73
N GLY A 107 -4.74 1.91 -2.27
CA GLY A 107 -5.19 3.00 -1.40
C GLY A 107 -6.67 3.04 -1.08
N LEU A 108 -7.04 4.12 -0.40
CA LEU A 108 -8.40 4.41 0.05
C LEU A 108 -8.85 5.77 -0.50
N ASN A 109 -10.14 5.89 -0.82
CA ASN A 109 -10.78 7.11 -1.37
C ASN A 109 -10.15 7.64 -2.66
N GLY A 110 -9.47 6.77 -3.43
CA GLY A 110 -8.96 7.08 -4.76
C GLY A 110 -9.98 6.86 -5.88
N TRP A 111 -9.51 6.99 -7.11
CA TRP A 111 -10.24 6.65 -8.35
C TRP A 111 -11.59 7.38 -8.51
N TYR A 112 -11.66 8.67 -8.14
CA TYR A 112 -12.76 9.64 -8.31
C TYR A 112 -14.05 9.34 -7.54
N ASP A 113 -14.38 8.07 -7.26
CA ASP A 113 -15.67 7.67 -6.67
C ASP A 113 -15.54 7.07 -5.27
N LYS A 114 -14.54 7.50 -4.49
CA LYS A 114 -14.30 6.96 -3.15
C LYS A 114 -14.23 5.43 -3.18
N LYS A 115 -13.26 4.92 -3.89
CA LYS A 115 -12.96 3.50 -3.97
C LYS A 115 -11.71 3.15 -3.16
N ALA A 116 -11.60 1.89 -2.77
CA ALA A 116 -10.37 1.28 -2.29
C ALA A 116 -9.93 0.20 -3.27
N GLY A 117 -8.64 -0.06 -3.36
CA GLY A 117 -8.13 -1.14 -4.20
C GLY A 117 -6.72 -0.95 -4.70
N PHE A 118 -6.47 -1.49 -5.87
CA PHE A 118 -5.17 -1.49 -6.53
C PHE A 118 -5.28 -1.16 -8.02
N GLU A 119 -4.21 -0.60 -8.56
CA GLU A 119 -3.93 -0.51 -9.98
C GLU A 119 -2.46 -0.84 -10.27
N LYS A 120 -2.19 -1.47 -11.40
CA LYS A 120 -0.84 -1.75 -11.90
C LYS A 120 -0.34 -0.55 -12.69
N TYR A 121 0.63 0.16 -12.14
CA TYR A 121 1.17 1.39 -12.71
C TYR A 121 2.42 1.09 -13.56
N PRO A 122 2.68 1.81 -14.70
CA PRO A 122 2.01 3.04 -15.13
C PRO A 122 0.83 2.86 -16.10
N LEU A 123 0.56 1.67 -16.60
CA LEU A 123 -0.45 1.48 -17.64
C LEU A 123 -1.87 1.54 -17.09
N CYS A 124 -2.07 1.22 -15.80
CA CYS A 124 -3.37 1.18 -15.12
C CYS A 124 -4.40 0.28 -15.82
N ASP A 125 -3.93 -0.71 -16.58
CA ASP A 125 -4.74 -1.66 -17.36
C ASP A 125 -5.23 -2.84 -16.51
N THR A 126 -4.62 -3.03 -15.34
CA THR A 126 -5.00 -4.05 -14.37
C THR A 126 -5.41 -3.37 -13.08
N GLN A 127 -6.68 -3.50 -12.73
CA GLN A 127 -7.28 -2.86 -11.55
C GLN A 127 -8.21 -3.80 -10.80
N ALA A 128 -8.26 -3.64 -9.46
CA ALA A 128 -9.29 -4.24 -8.62
C ALA A 128 -9.76 -3.18 -7.62
N LEU A 129 -10.99 -2.73 -7.77
CA LEU A 129 -11.55 -1.60 -7.05
C LEU A 129 -12.88 -1.97 -6.41
N VAL A 130 -13.10 -1.53 -5.16
CA VAL A 130 -14.35 -1.68 -4.42
C VAL A 130 -14.83 -0.33 -3.90
N PRO A 131 -16.14 -0.08 -3.81
CA PRO A 131 -16.66 1.11 -3.13
C PRO A 131 -16.22 1.12 -1.67
N PHE A 132 -15.57 2.19 -1.24
CA PHE A 132 -15.14 2.36 0.15
C PHE A 132 -15.00 3.86 0.45
N ALA A 133 -15.92 4.40 1.24
CA ALA A 133 -15.92 5.81 1.64
C ALA A 133 -15.22 5.96 3.00
N ALA A 134 -13.93 6.20 2.97
CA ALA A 134 -13.19 6.51 4.19
C ALA A 134 -13.48 7.96 4.66
N ALA A 135 -13.59 8.15 5.97
CA ALA A 135 -13.81 9.45 6.59
C ALA A 135 -12.49 10.17 6.85
N SER A 136 -12.47 11.50 6.69
CA SER A 136 -11.36 12.34 7.15
C SER A 136 -11.24 12.29 8.67
N ASP A 137 -10.02 12.50 9.17
CA ASP A 137 -9.65 12.52 10.60
C ASP A 137 -9.91 11.19 11.34
N ARG A 138 -10.34 10.16 10.63
CA ARG A 138 -10.39 8.79 11.12
C ARG A 138 -9.10 8.07 10.77
N GLU A 139 -8.49 7.43 11.77
CA GLU A 139 -7.35 6.55 11.57
C GLU A 139 -7.83 5.16 11.14
N TYR A 140 -7.19 4.60 10.13
CA TYR A 140 -7.45 3.26 9.60
C TYR A 140 -6.20 2.40 9.80
N HIS A 141 -6.36 1.18 10.29
CA HIS A 141 -5.33 0.17 10.28
C HIS A 141 -5.33 -0.50 8.90
N ILE A 142 -4.24 -0.36 8.16
CA ILE A 142 -4.10 -0.83 6.79
C ILE A 142 -3.06 -1.95 6.74
N GLN A 143 -3.47 -3.08 6.22
CA GLN A 143 -2.61 -4.21 5.94
C GLN A 143 -2.76 -4.60 4.48
N ALA A 144 -1.68 -4.50 3.72
CA ALA A 144 -1.70 -4.81 2.30
C ALA A 144 -0.47 -5.64 1.92
N GLY A 145 -0.63 -6.57 1.00
CA GLY A 145 0.48 -7.44 0.66
C GLY A 145 0.43 -8.01 -0.74
N TYR A 146 1.54 -8.62 -1.10
CA TYR A 146 1.74 -9.39 -2.32
C TYR A 146 2.29 -10.77 -1.95
N CYS A 147 1.52 -11.81 -2.23
CA CYS A 147 1.93 -13.19 -1.97
C CYS A 147 1.93 -13.96 -3.29
N LYS A 148 3.13 -14.26 -3.83
CA LYS A 148 3.39 -14.97 -5.07
C LYS A 148 2.84 -14.24 -6.32
N ASP A 149 1.53 -14.18 -6.50
CA ASP A 149 0.82 -13.59 -7.64
C ASP A 149 -0.45 -12.86 -7.23
N THR A 150 -0.66 -12.68 -5.94
CA THR A 150 -1.91 -12.17 -5.39
C THR A 150 -1.65 -10.99 -4.47
N LEU A 151 -2.25 -9.84 -4.83
CA LEU A 151 -2.34 -8.67 -3.97
C LEU A 151 -3.59 -8.78 -3.10
N PHE A 152 -3.53 -8.19 -1.91
CA PHE A 152 -4.68 -8.04 -1.03
C PHE A 152 -4.60 -6.74 -0.23
N LEU A 153 -5.76 -6.22 0.13
CA LEU A 153 -5.91 -5.06 1.00
C LEU A 153 -6.94 -5.39 2.08
N ALA A 154 -6.50 -5.30 3.32
CA ALA A 154 -7.36 -5.37 4.50
C ALA A 154 -7.33 -4.03 5.24
N VAL A 155 -8.48 -3.60 5.74
CA VAL A 155 -8.64 -2.36 6.51
C VAL A 155 -9.42 -2.68 7.79
N ASP A 156 -8.88 -2.25 8.92
CA ASP A 156 -9.45 -2.52 10.25
C ASP A 156 -9.74 -4.02 10.47
N GLY A 157 -8.86 -4.88 9.93
CA GLY A 157 -8.99 -6.33 10.02
C GLY A 157 -9.97 -6.99 9.03
N GLN A 158 -10.56 -6.23 8.14
CA GLN A 158 -11.48 -6.75 7.13
C GLN A 158 -10.82 -6.77 5.74
N LEU A 159 -10.79 -7.94 5.09
CA LEU A 159 -10.37 -8.03 3.69
C LEU A 159 -11.37 -7.27 2.81
N LEU A 160 -10.88 -6.25 2.10
CA LEU A 160 -11.68 -5.44 1.18
C LEU A 160 -11.56 -5.93 -0.25
N VAL A 161 -10.33 -6.21 -0.69
CA VAL A 161 -10.06 -6.55 -2.08
C VAL A 161 -8.91 -7.54 -2.19
N GLU A 162 -9.03 -8.40 -3.17
CA GLU A 162 -7.99 -9.31 -3.64
C GLU A 162 -7.84 -9.12 -5.14
N MET A 163 -6.60 -9.08 -5.63
CA MET A 163 -6.29 -8.96 -7.03
C MET A 163 -5.21 -9.97 -7.43
N ARG A 164 -5.44 -10.73 -8.47
CA ARG A 164 -4.40 -11.56 -9.07
C ARG A 164 -3.58 -10.74 -10.06
N ASP A 165 -2.27 -10.77 -9.91
CA ASP A 165 -1.35 -10.22 -10.91
C ASP A 165 -1.29 -11.15 -12.12
N PRO A 166 -1.69 -10.70 -13.32
CA PRO A 166 -1.67 -11.55 -14.51
C PRO A 166 -0.27 -11.80 -15.08
N ALA A 167 0.73 -11.00 -14.67
CA ALA A 167 2.10 -11.07 -15.16
C ALA A 167 3.12 -10.85 -14.02
N PRO A 168 3.19 -11.77 -13.05
CA PRO A 168 4.00 -11.59 -11.82
C PRO A 168 5.50 -11.45 -12.09
N GLU A 169 5.98 -11.93 -13.23
CA GLU A 169 7.39 -11.84 -13.62
C GLU A 169 7.85 -10.41 -13.94
N GLU A 170 6.92 -9.54 -14.39
CA GLU A 170 7.26 -8.17 -14.78
C GLU A 170 7.83 -7.35 -13.62
N PHE A 171 7.35 -7.60 -12.40
CA PHE A 171 7.73 -6.86 -11.20
C PHE A 171 8.50 -7.73 -10.19
N ALA A 172 8.97 -8.91 -10.61
CA ALA A 172 9.62 -9.87 -9.71
C ALA A 172 10.86 -9.28 -8.99
N GLY A 173 11.64 -8.44 -9.67
CA GLY A 173 12.84 -7.81 -9.14
C GLY A 173 12.57 -6.54 -8.30
N PHE A 174 11.35 -6.00 -8.30
CA PHE A 174 11.01 -4.79 -7.58
C PHE A 174 10.54 -5.09 -6.16
N GLY A 175 10.81 -4.19 -5.24
CA GLY A 175 10.50 -4.44 -3.83
C GLY A 175 10.50 -3.21 -2.95
N ARG A 176 10.63 -2.00 -3.50
CA ARG A 176 10.48 -0.78 -2.72
C ARG A 176 9.02 -0.60 -2.32
N ILE A 177 8.82 -0.04 -1.14
CA ILE A 177 7.50 0.29 -0.61
C ILE A 177 7.35 1.80 -0.65
N GLY A 178 6.20 2.26 -1.17
CA GLY A 178 5.87 3.68 -1.22
C GLY A 178 4.73 4.03 -0.27
N LEU A 179 4.77 5.25 0.29
CA LEU A 179 3.62 5.92 0.91
C LEU A 179 3.29 7.15 0.07
N GLY A 180 2.01 7.37 -0.19
CA GLY A 180 1.58 8.37 -1.16
C GLY A 180 0.37 9.19 -0.73
N THR A 181 0.27 10.38 -1.34
CA THR A 181 -0.84 11.29 -1.23
C THR A 181 -1.11 11.92 -2.60
N TYR A 182 -2.37 12.11 -2.99
CA TYR A 182 -2.72 12.74 -4.25
C TYR A 182 -3.71 13.88 -3.99
N CYS A 183 -3.30 15.12 -4.27
CA CYS A 183 -4.09 16.32 -3.96
C CYS A 183 -4.60 16.36 -2.51
N SER A 184 -3.84 15.81 -1.57
CA SER A 184 -4.29 15.56 -0.21
C SER A 184 -3.19 15.74 0.84
N GLN A 185 -3.56 15.59 2.09
CA GLN A 185 -2.66 15.56 3.23
C GLN A 185 -2.96 14.32 4.05
N ILE A 186 -1.96 13.46 4.17
CA ILE A 186 -2.08 12.15 4.81
C ILE A 186 -1.08 12.04 5.96
N ARG A 187 -1.51 11.46 7.05
CA ARG A 187 -0.69 11.08 8.19
C ARG A 187 -0.54 9.56 8.23
N PHE A 188 0.71 9.09 8.37
CA PHE A 188 1.08 7.68 8.47
C PHE A 188 1.79 7.42 9.79
N ARG A 189 1.51 6.28 10.44
CA ARG A 189 2.17 5.83 11.67
C ARG A 189 2.52 4.35 11.60
N ASP A 190 3.56 3.99 12.34
CA ASP A 190 3.92 2.61 12.68
C ASP A 190 4.04 1.69 11.45
N LEU A 191 4.73 2.15 10.39
CA LEU A 191 4.96 1.32 9.22
C LEU A 191 5.85 0.13 9.56
N LYS A 192 5.33 -1.07 9.32
CA LYS A 192 6.09 -2.32 9.36
C LYS A 192 6.06 -2.96 7.97
N ILE A 193 7.20 -3.49 7.57
CA ILE A 193 7.36 -4.27 6.35
C ILE A 193 7.79 -5.67 6.77
N LEU A 194 7.03 -6.68 6.35
CA LEU A 194 7.24 -8.05 6.74
C LEU A 194 7.33 -8.98 5.53
N ARG A 195 8.08 -10.07 5.68
CA ARG A 195 7.92 -11.25 4.84
C ARG A 195 6.72 -12.03 5.36
N PRO A 196 5.58 -12.10 4.63
CA PRO A 196 4.35 -12.68 5.16
C PRO A 196 4.47 -14.19 5.39
N SER A 197 3.72 -14.68 6.37
CA SER A 197 3.50 -16.12 6.55
C SER A 197 2.18 -16.51 5.86
N TRP A 198 2.27 -17.37 4.85
CA TRP A 198 1.08 -17.83 4.13
C TRP A 198 1.23 -19.28 3.66
N ARG A 199 0.12 -19.90 3.34
CA ARG A 199 0.06 -21.23 2.72
C ARG A 199 -0.99 -21.30 1.62
N SER A 200 -0.75 -22.17 0.66
CA SER A 200 -1.75 -22.48 -0.36
C SER A 200 -2.90 -23.28 0.27
N VAL A 201 -4.12 -22.94 -0.15
CA VAL A 201 -5.34 -23.70 0.19
C VAL A 201 -6.03 -24.13 -1.11
N SER A 202 -6.53 -25.36 -1.13
CA SER A 202 -7.38 -25.82 -2.23
C SER A 202 -8.84 -25.56 -1.86
N GLN A 203 -9.55 -24.85 -2.71
CA GLN A 203 -11.00 -24.78 -2.60
C GLN A 203 -11.61 -25.85 -3.50
N SER A 204 -12.35 -26.78 -2.94
CA SER A 204 -13.18 -27.70 -3.71
C SER A 204 -14.61 -27.17 -3.74
N TYR A 205 -15.08 -26.79 -4.90
CA TYR A 205 -16.50 -26.53 -5.12
C TYR A 205 -17.23 -27.86 -5.28
N GLN A 206 -18.08 -28.21 -4.34
CA GLN A 206 -19.12 -29.23 -4.58
C GLN A 206 -20.41 -28.47 -4.95
N ALA A 207 -20.85 -28.65 -6.18
CA ALA A 207 -22.17 -28.21 -6.58
C ALA A 207 -23.22 -29.12 -5.92
N ASN A 208 -24.05 -28.55 -5.05
CA ASN A 208 -25.20 -29.20 -4.48
C ASN A 208 -26.45 -28.84 -5.31
N PHE A 209 -26.78 -29.65 -6.29
CA PHE A 209 -28.04 -29.62 -7.04
C PHE A 209 -28.58 -31.03 -7.23
#